data_775bc9ef64dea10c53503d61915c8b03
#
_entry.id   775bc9ef64dea10c53503d61915c8b03
#
_cell.length_a   1.000
_cell.length_b   1.000
_cell.length_c   1.000
_cell.angle_alpha   90.00
_cell.angle_beta   90.00
_cell.angle_gamma   90.00
#
_symmetry.space_group_name_H-M   'P 1'
#
loop_
_entity.id
_entity.type
_entity.pdbx_description
1 polymer ?
#
loop_
_entity_poly.entity_id
_entity_poly.type
_entity_poly.pdbx_seq_one_letter_code
_entity_poly.pdbx_strand_id
1 'polypeptide(L)'
;MTTQNTDGAAAGLLALCDERGITLAVAESLTGGLLAAEITAVPGASQAFRGAVIAYATDLKRDVLGVDSSLLAQRGAVDGEVARQMAAGVRWRLGADWAVATTGVAGPDPQDGQQPGTVFVAVAGPEGRSETRSLNLTGSRTEIRTAAVGEALTLLRRHLDAAPKGQDGRKYPENPDQEAPYSSLGER
;
A
#
# COMPACT_ATOMS: atom_id res chain seq x y z
N MET A 1 -19.03 -10.96 17.31
CA MET A 1 -18.01 -9.90 17.11
C MET A 1 -16.67 -10.61 16.91
N THR A 2 -16.32 -10.87 15.67
CA THR A 2 -15.07 -11.55 15.32
C THR A 2 -14.02 -10.48 15.11
N THR A 3 -13.17 -10.21 16.09
CA THR A 3 -11.85 -9.63 15.86
C THR A 3 -11.16 -10.56 14.88
N GLN A 4 -11.15 -10.22 13.61
CA GLN A 4 -10.33 -10.94 12.64
C GLN A 4 -8.90 -10.83 13.15
N ASN A 5 -8.29 -11.98 13.36
CA ASN A 5 -6.94 -12.13 13.91
C ASN A 5 -5.93 -11.62 12.86
N THR A 6 -5.76 -10.30 12.78
CA THR A 6 -4.82 -9.64 11.87
C THR A 6 -3.38 -10.00 12.21
N ASP A 7 -3.06 -10.24 13.51
CA ASP A 7 -1.74 -10.67 13.96
C ASP A 7 -1.25 -11.93 13.24
N GLY A 8 -2.14 -12.91 13.02
CA GLY A 8 -1.82 -14.12 12.26
C GLY A 8 -1.64 -13.87 10.76
N ALA A 9 -2.36 -12.87 10.19
CA ALA A 9 -2.29 -12.55 8.78
C ALA A 9 -0.95 -11.91 8.40
N ALA A 10 -0.48 -10.93 9.18
CA ALA A 10 0.81 -10.28 8.96
C ALA A 10 1.97 -11.27 9.17
N ALA A 11 1.92 -12.10 10.21
CA ALA A 11 2.95 -13.10 10.47
C ALA A 11 3.06 -14.13 9.33
N GLY A 12 1.93 -14.65 8.86
CA GLY A 12 1.91 -15.59 7.73
C GLY A 12 2.38 -14.96 6.41
N LEU A 13 2.07 -13.67 6.20
CA LEU A 13 2.55 -12.91 5.03
C LEU A 13 4.07 -12.77 5.06
N LEU A 14 4.64 -12.35 6.20
CA LEU A 14 6.08 -12.15 6.35
C LEU A 14 6.87 -13.45 6.26
N ALA A 15 6.37 -14.54 6.83
CA ALA A 15 6.98 -15.86 6.70
C ALA A 15 7.07 -16.29 5.22
N LEU A 16 6.01 -16.03 4.43
CA LEU A 16 6.03 -16.31 3.00
C LEU A 16 7.03 -15.43 2.24
N CYS A 17 7.16 -14.16 2.63
CA CYS A 17 8.13 -13.26 2.04
C CYS A 17 9.57 -13.70 2.32
N ASP A 18 9.85 -14.09 3.55
CA ASP A 18 11.17 -14.58 3.97
C ASP A 18 11.53 -15.88 3.21
N GLU A 19 10.61 -16.85 3.16
CA GLU A 19 10.80 -18.10 2.41
C GLU A 19 11.17 -17.85 0.93
N ARG A 20 10.63 -16.77 0.34
CA ARG A 20 10.78 -16.46 -1.08
C ARG A 20 11.79 -15.37 -1.39
N GLY A 21 12.41 -14.76 -0.40
CA GLY A 21 13.31 -13.61 -0.58
C GLY A 21 12.61 -12.37 -1.14
N ILE A 22 11.30 -12.19 -0.86
CA ILE A 22 10.44 -11.11 -1.37
C ILE A 22 10.42 -9.94 -0.39
N THR A 23 10.50 -8.73 -0.91
CA THR A 23 10.39 -7.50 -0.12
C THR A 23 9.05 -6.79 -0.34
N LEU A 24 8.56 -6.13 0.72
CA LEU A 24 7.26 -5.45 0.77
C LEU A 24 7.37 -3.96 1.09
N ALA A 25 6.48 -3.17 0.49
CA ALA A 25 6.25 -1.77 0.86
C ALA A 25 4.75 -1.47 0.98
N VAL A 26 4.39 -0.44 1.75
CA VAL A 26 2.99 -0.02 1.86
C VAL A 26 2.81 1.48 1.64
N ALA A 27 1.68 1.86 1.02
CA ALA A 27 1.23 3.24 0.93
C ALA A 27 -0.13 3.37 1.62
N GLU A 28 -0.22 4.29 2.58
CA GLU A 28 -1.41 4.44 3.40
C GLU A 28 -2.02 5.83 3.27
N SER A 29 -3.34 5.87 3.18
CA SER A 29 -4.13 7.07 3.36
C SER A 29 -5.02 6.92 4.59
N LEU A 30 -6.25 6.40 4.44
CA LEU A 30 -7.20 6.31 5.55
C LEU A 30 -6.71 5.44 6.73
N THR A 31 -5.86 4.47 6.51
CA THR A 31 -5.34 3.59 7.57
C THR A 31 -4.31 4.29 8.46
N GLY A 32 -3.61 5.32 7.92
CA GLY A 32 -2.82 6.27 8.70
C GLY A 32 -1.74 5.64 9.56
N GLY A 33 -1.04 4.64 9.03
CA GLY A 33 0.04 3.92 9.70
C GLY A 33 -0.36 2.59 10.34
N LEU A 34 -1.66 2.25 10.40
CA LEU A 34 -2.10 0.99 11.01
C LEU A 34 -1.59 -0.24 10.27
N LEU A 35 -1.54 -0.21 8.94
CA LEU A 35 -1.03 -1.33 8.15
C LEU A 35 0.47 -1.55 8.38
N ALA A 36 1.25 -0.47 8.40
CA ALA A 36 2.66 -0.53 8.73
C ALA A 36 2.89 -1.01 10.18
N ALA A 37 2.08 -0.54 11.13
CA ALA A 37 2.15 -0.95 12.52
C ALA A 37 1.86 -2.44 12.68
N GLU A 38 0.84 -2.96 11.99
CA GLU A 38 0.47 -4.38 11.99
C GLU A 38 1.61 -5.26 11.46
N ILE A 39 2.25 -4.86 10.35
CA ILE A 39 3.39 -5.57 9.78
C ILE A 39 4.60 -5.52 10.73
N THR A 40 4.90 -4.36 11.29
CA THR A 40 6.07 -4.17 12.16
C THR A 40 5.90 -4.73 13.57
N ALA A 41 4.67 -5.05 13.99
CA ALA A 41 4.41 -5.78 15.22
C ALA A 41 4.96 -7.21 15.20
N VAL A 42 5.19 -7.78 14.01
CA VAL A 42 5.72 -9.13 13.86
C VAL A 42 7.25 -9.12 14.02
N PRO A 43 7.81 -9.91 14.96
CA PRO A 43 9.26 -10.06 15.06
C PRO A 43 9.89 -10.55 13.74
N GLY A 44 11.00 -9.93 13.34
CA GLY A 44 11.66 -10.26 12.07
C GLY A 44 11.12 -9.55 10.84
N ALA A 45 10.12 -8.65 10.97
CA ALA A 45 9.55 -7.90 9.85
C ALA A 45 10.60 -7.20 8.97
N SER A 46 11.71 -6.75 9.56
CA SER A 46 12.81 -6.07 8.83
C SER A 46 13.50 -6.92 7.75
N GLN A 47 13.30 -8.23 7.74
CA GLN A 47 13.85 -9.10 6.70
C GLN A 47 13.13 -8.90 5.35
N ALA A 48 11.83 -8.56 5.39
CA ALA A 48 10.99 -8.43 4.20
C ALA A 48 10.40 -7.01 4.04
N PHE A 49 10.06 -6.34 5.13
CA PHE A 49 9.38 -5.04 5.07
C PHE A 49 10.38 -3.89 4.87
N ARG A 50 10.27 -3.22 3.74
CA ARG A 50 11.14 -2.09 3.38
C ARG A 50 10.71 -0.77 4.00
N GLY A 51 9.41 -0.61 4.27
CA GLY A 51 8.86 0.59 4.86
C GLY A 51 7.49 0.99 4.34
N ALA A 52 7.03 2.15 4.79
CA ALA A 52 5.73 2.72 4.46
C ALA A 52 5.81 4.19 4.08
N VAL A 53 4.88 4.63 3.24
CA VAL A 53 4.58 6.05 3.00
C VAL A 53 3.14 6.31 3.42
N ILE A 54 2.96 7.20 4.41
CA ILE A 54 1.64 7.67 4.83
C ILE A 54 1.35 8.96 4.07
N ALA A 55 0.69 8.83 2.90
CA ALA A 55 0.28 9.95 2.06
C ALA A 55 -1.15 10.38 2.42
N TYR A 56 -1.32 10.98 3.61
CA TYR A 56 -2.64 11.32 4.14
C TYR A 56 -3.27 12.50 3.38
N ALA A 57 -2.51 13.56 3.15
CA ALA A 57 -2.91 14.68 2.32
C ALA A 57 -2.89 14.30 0.82
N THR A 58 -3.76 14.92 0.03
CA THR A 58 -3.91 14.59 -1.40
C THR A 58 -2.66 14.94 -2.21
N ASP A 59 -2.02 16.06 -1.92
CA ASP A 59 -0.77 16.50 -2.56
C ASP A 59 0.38 15.50 -2.36
N LEU A 60 0.48 14.88 -1.18
CA LEU A 60 1.49 13.86 -0.92
C LEU A 60 1.34 12.60 -1.79
N LYS A 61 0.13 12.28 -2.24
CA LYS A 61 -0.08 11.20 -3.20
C LYS A 61 0.61 11.50 -4.54
N ARG A 62 0.57 12.77 -4.98
CA ARG A 62 1.29 13.24 -6.17
C ARG A 62 2.79 13.35 -5.88
N ASP A 63 3.17 14.13 -4.88
CA ASP A 63 4.56 14.58 -4.71
C ASP A 63 5.48 13.46 -4.21
N VAL A 64 4.94 12.57 -3.37
CA VAL A 64 5.71 11.46 -2.81
C VAL A 64 5.50 10.15 -3.56
N LEU A 65 4.29 9.85 -4.00
CA LEU A 65 3.98 8.56 -4.63
C LEU A 65 3.86 8.64 -6.16
N GLY A 66 3.91 9.83 -6.75
CA GLY A 66 3.84 10.01 -8.19
C GLY A 66 2.46 9.73 -8.79
N VAL A 67 1.39 9.88 -8.00
CA VAL A 67 0.03 9.79 -8.53
C VAL A 67 -0.24 10.95 -9.48
N ASP A 68 -0.84 10.67 -10.63
CA ASP A 68 -1.15 11.65 -11.65
C ASP A 68 -2.01 12.80 -11.10
N SER A 69 -1.56 14.03 -11.30
CA SER A 69 -2.25 15.24 -10.81
C SER A 69 -3.60 15.43 -11.50
N SER A 70 -3.73 15.07 -12.76
CA SER A 70 -4.99 15.17 -13.52
C SER A 70 -6.01 14.15 -13.01
N LEU A 71 -5.58 12.97 -12.63
CA LEU A 71 -6.42 11.96 -12.00
C LEU A 71 -6.95 12.44 -10.66
N LEU A 72 -6.08 12.98 -9.80
CA LEU A 72 -6.49 13.54 -8.50
C LEU A 72 -7.47 14.71 -8.66
N ALA A 73 -7.25 15.59 -9.64
CA ALA A 73 -8.16 16.71 -9.91
C ALA A 73 -9.53 16.26 -10.43
N GLN A 74 -9.61 15.19 -11.21
CA GLN A 74 -10.84 14.69 -11.81
C GLN A 74 -11.65 13.78 -10.90
N ARG A 75 -10.97 12.91 -10.12
CA ARG A 75 -11.61 11.83 -9.35
C ARG A 75 -11.44 11.94 -7.83
N GLY A 76 -10.66 12.91 -7.37
CA GLY A 76 -10.33 13.02 -5.95
C GLY A 76 -9.32 11.95 -5.50
N ALA A 77 -9.09 11.91 -4.20
CA ALA A 77 -8.12 10.98 -3.58
C ALA A 77 -8.71 9.58 -3.31
N VAL A 78 -10.04 9.44 -3.35
CA VAL A 78 -10.76 8.21 -3.01
C VAL A 78 -11.24 7.54 -4.30
N ASP A 79 -10.32 6.89 -4.98
CA ASP A 79 -10.55 6.25 -6.28
C ASP A 79 -9.65 5.01 -6.45
N GLY A 80 -10.13 4.01 -7.20
CA GLY A 80 -9.41 2.76 -7.40
C GLY A 80 -8.13 2.91 -8.21
N GLU A 81 -8.11 3.81 -9.20
CA GLU A 81 -6.91 4.09 -10.00
C GLU A 81 -5.87 4.87 -9.17
N VAL A 82 -6.32 5.76 -8.28
CA VAL A 82 -5.44 6.42 -7.30
C VAL A 82 -4.77 5.38 -6.40
N ALA A 83 -5.54 4.42 -5.86
CA ALA A 83 -4.97 3.33 -5.06
C ALA A 83 -3.93 2.52 -5.84
N ARG A 84 -4.22 2.19 -7.11
CA ARG A 84 -3.30 1.47 -7.98
C ARG A 84 -1.99 2.23 -8.19
N GLN A 85 -2.08 3.53 -8.47
CA GLN A 85 -0.89 4.37 -8.66
C GLN A 85 -0.12 4.56 -7.35
N MET A 86 -0.80 4.67 -6.19
CA MET A 86 -0.15 4.69 -4.88
C MET A 86 0.66 3.41 -4.64
N ALA A 87 0.11 2.24 -4.95
CA ALA A 87 0.81 0.96 -4.79
C ALA A 87 2.04 0.87 -5.72
N ALA A 88 1.89 1.25 -6.99
CA ALA A 88 2.99 1.28 -7.94
C ALA A 88 4.08 2.27 -7.51
N GLY A 89 3.68 3.46 -7.08
CA GLY A 89 4.58 4.51 -6.64
C GLY A 89 5.41 4.14 -5.42
N VAL A 90 4.79 3.57 -4.37
CA VAL A 90 5.53 3.16 -3.18
C VAL A 90 6.43 1.96 -3.44
N ARG A 91 5.98 1.01 -4.28
CA ARG A 91 6.78 -0.12 -4.74
C ARG A 91 8.09 0.36 -5.36
N TRP A 92 7.99 1.31 -6.28
CA TRP A 92 9.15 1.86 -6.95
C TRP A 92 10.03 2.69 -6.00
N ARG A 93 9.44 3.60 -5.23
CA ARG A 93 10.17 4.52 -4.34
C ARG A 93 10.98 3.81 -3.27
N LEU A 94 10.43 2.75 -2.69
CA LEU A 94 11.08 1.99 -1.63
C LEU A 94 11.84 0.78 -2.16
N GLY A 95 11.82 0.55 -3.47
CA GLY A 95 12.51 -0.55 -4.09
C GLY A 95 12.03 -1.90 -3.56
N ALA A 96 10.73 -2.11 -3.48
CA ALA A 96 10.14 -3.35 -3.03
C ALA A 96 9.71 -4.23 -4.21
N ASP A 97 9.66 -5.55 -4.00
CA ASP A 97 9.17 -6.48 -5.02
C ASP A 97 7.65 -6.38 -5.14
N TRP A 98 6.96 -6.24 -4.01
CA TRP A 98 5.52 -6.06 -3.93
C TRP A 98 5.14 -4.88 -3.06
N ALA A 99 4.02 -4.28 -3.36
CA ALA A 99 3.45 -3.24 -2.52
C ALA A 99 1.93 -3.34 -2.46
N VAL A 100 1.37 -2.81 -1.38
CA VAL A 100 -0.07 -2.64 -1.21
C VAL A 100 -0.37 -1.21 -0.80
N ALA A 101 -1.48 -0.66 -1.29
CA ALA A 101 -1.94 0.67 -0.95
C ALA A 101 -3.39 0.68 -0.48
N THR A 102 -3.72 1.64 0.38
CA THR A 102 -5.08 1.89 0.87
C THR A 102 -5.45 3.35 0.68
N THR A 103 -6.62 3.62 0.09
CA THR A 103 -7.28 4.93 0.13
C THR A 103 -8.76 4.76 0.39
N GLY A 104 -9.43 5.77 0.94
CA GLY A 104 -10.85 5.65 1.26
C GLY A 104 -11.33 6.63 2.32
N VAL A 105 -12.61 6.53 2.65
CA VAL A 105 -13.30 7.36 3.65
C VAL A 105 -13.62 6.55 4.89
N ALA A 106 -12.96 6.86 5.99
CA ALA A 106 -13.25 6.24 7.28
C ALA A 106 -14.40 6.94 8.05
N GLY A 107 -14.82 8.12 7.58
CA GLY A 107 -15.88 8.90 8.20
C GLY A 107 -15.43 9.77 9.38
N PRO A 108 -16.36 10.48 10.07
CA PRO A 108 -17.81 10.36 9.87
C PRO A 108 -18.35 11.04 8.60
N ASP A 109 -17.65 12.06 8.09
CA ASP A 109 -18.10 12.83 6.94
C ASP A 109 -17.68 12.21 5.61
N PRO A 110 -18.45 12.40 4.53
CA PRO A 110 -18.05 12.05 3.17
C PRO A 110 -16.82 12.83 2.71
N GLN A 111 -16.06 12.26 1.77
CA GLN A 111 -14.94 12.92 1.12
C GLN A 111 -14.92 12.61 -0.38
N ASP A 112 -14.61 13.61 -1.22
CA ASP A 112 -14.53 13.46 -2.70
C ASP A 112 -15.81 12.83 -3.30
N GLY A 113 -16.99 13.12 -2.73
CA GLY A 113 -18.26 12.52 -3.14
C GLY A 113 -18.47 11.07 -2.69
N GLN A 114 -17.52 10.46 -2.00
CA GLN A 114 -17.60 9.10 -1.50
C GLN A 114 -18.10 9.05 -0.06
N GLN A 115 -18.96 8.07 0.23
CA GLN A 115 -19.51 7.87 1.57
C GLN A 115 -18.51 7.19 2.52
N PRO A 116 -18.63 7.39 3.85
CA PRO A 116 -17.90 6.60 4.82
C PRO A 116 -18.04 5.09 4.57
N GLY A 117 -16.91 4.37 4.63
CA GLY A 117 -16.86 2.96 4.31
C GLY A 117 -16.43 2.65 2.87
N THR A 118 -16.45 3.63 1.95
CA THR A 118 -15.85 3.45 0.63
C THR A 118 -14.34 3.38 0.77
N VAL A 119 -13.77 2.21 0.43
CA VAL A 119 -12.34 1.95 0.54
C VAL A 119 -11.84 1.27 -0.73
N PHE A 120 -10.67 1.68 -1.19
CA PHE A 120 -9.95 1.00 -2.26
C PHE A 120 -8.63 0.46 -1.72
N VAL A 121 -8.39 -0.81 -2.02
CA VAL A 121 -7.12 -1.49 -1.73
C VAL A 121 -6.52 -1.93 -3.04
N ALA A 122 -5.25 -1.64 -3.27
CA ALA A 122 -4.56 -2.04 -4.49
C ALA A 122 -3.22 -2.68 -4.18
N VAL A 123 -2.84 -3.69 -4.97
CA VAL A 123 -1.50 -4.27 -4.95
C VAL A 123 -0.77 -3.97 -6.24
N ALA A 124 0.55 -3.91 -6.16
CA ALA A 124 1.45 -3.83 -7.30
C ALA A 124 2.62 -4.80 -7.10
N GLY A 125 2.94 -5.55 -8.15
CA GLY A 125 4.01 -6.54 -8.16
C GLY A 125 4.87 -6.45 -9.41
N PRO A 126 5.79 -7.42 -9.60
CA PRO A 126 6.64 -7.51 -10.78
C PRO A 126 5.81 -7.75 -12.06
N GLU A 127 6.42 -7.44 -13.22
CA GLU A 127 5.82 -7.71 -14.55
C GLU A 127 4.45 -7.04 -14.78
N GLY A 128 4.21 -5.88 -14.13
CA GLY A 128 2.94 -5.16 -14.25
C GLY A 128 1.76 -5.81 -13.52
N ARG A 129 2.00 -6.81 -12.69
CA ARG A 129 0.94 -7.43 -11.88
C ARG A 129 0.33 -6.40 -10.95
N SER A 130 -0.96 -6.22 -11.05
CA SER A 130 -1.72 -5.33 -10.16
C SER A 130 -3.16 -5.79 -10.05
N GLU A 131 -3.75 -5.52 -8.92
CA GLU A 131 -5.20 -5.66 -8.69
C GLU A 131 -5.68 -4.56 -7.78
N THR A 132 -6.86 -4.05 -8.03
CA THR A 132 -7.56 -3.10 -7.17
C THR A 132 -8.90 -3.67 -6.77
N ARG A 133 -9.23 -3.57 -5.49
CA ARG A 133 -10.55 -3.91 -4.95
C ARG A 133 -11.24 -2.67 -4.43
N SER A 134 -12.52 -2.54 -4.76
CA SER A 134 -13.45 -1.60 -4.14
C SER A 134 -14.20 -2.32 -3.03
N LEU A 135 -14.25 -1.70 -1.86
CA LEU A 135 -14.89 -2.24 -0.67
C LEU A 135 -15.91 -1.23 -0.15
N ASN A 136 -17.01 -1.74 0.38
CA ASN A 136 -18.01 -0.99 1.12
C ASN A 136 -18.03 -1.52 2.56
N LEU A 137 -17.17 -0.96 3.40
CA LEU A 137 -17.04 -1.34 4.80
C LEU A 137 -18.08 -0.61 5.66
N THR A 138 -18.51 -1.24 6.74
CA THR A 138 -19.49 -0.66 7.67
C THR A 138 -18.91 -0.62 9.08
N GLY A 139 -19.41 0.31 9.89
CA GLY A 139 -18.99 0.46 11.29
C GLY A 139 -18.46 1.84 11.61
N SER A 140 -17.86 1.96 12.78
CA SER A 140 -17.16 3.16 13.22
C SER A 140 -15.89 3.42 12.41
N ARG A 141 -15.36 4.63 12.49
CA ARG A 141 -14.08 5.01 11.87
C ARG A 141 -12.94 4.01 12.20
N THR A 142 -12.87 3.54 13.43
CA THR A 142 -11.85 2.58 13.85
C THR A 142 -12.07 1.22 13.20
N GLU A 143 -13.30 0.72 13.17
CA GLU A 143 -13.64 -0.55 12.55
C GLU A 143 -13.37 -0.55 11.05
N ILE A 144 -13.75 0.52 10.33
CA ILE A 144 -13.46 0.67 8.89
C ILE A 144 -11.94 0.64 8.63
N ARG A 145 -11.15 1.37 9.40
CA ARG A 145 -9.70 1.39 9.25
C ARG A 145 -9.08 0.03 9.52
N THR A 146 -9.50 -0.65 10.58
CA THR A 146 -9.01 -2.00 10.92
C THR A 146 -9.41 -3.03 9.85
N ALA A 147 -10.63 -2.98 9.37
CA ALA A 147 -11.08 -3.85 8.29
C ALA A 147 -10.29 -3.61 6.98
N ALA A 148 -10.00 -2.36 6.65
CA ALA A 148 -9.18 -2.01 5.49
C ALA A 148 -7.76 -2.61 5.57
N VAL A 149 -7.15 -2.66 6.77
CA VAL A 149 -5.87 -3.33 7.01
C VAL A 149 -5.98 -4.83 6.72
N GLY A 150 -7.00 -5.50 7.26
CA GLY A 150 -7.22 -6.94 7.03
C GLY A 150 -7.40 -7.28 5.55
N GLU A 151 -8.18 -6.46 4.82
CA GLU A 151 -8.37 -6.63 3.37
C GLU A 151 -7.08 -6.40 2.58
N ALA A 152 -6.26 -5.43 2.99
CA ALA A 152 -4.98 -5.17 2.35
C ALA A 152 -4.01 -6.35 2.51
N LEU A 153 -3.87 -6.90 3.71
CA LEU A 153 -3.04 -8.07 3.98
C LEU A 153 -3.55 -9.30 3.21
N THR A 154 -4.86 -9.51 3.19
CA THR A 154 -5.51 -10.63 2.47
C THR A 154 -5.26 -10.54 0.97
N LEU A 155 -5.43 -9.35 0.38
CA LEU A 155 -5.21 -9.15 -1.05
C LEU A 155 -3.74 -9.40 -1.42
N LEU A 156 -2.81 -8.83 -0.66
CA LEU A 156 -1.39 -9.01 -0.88
C LEU A 156 -0.98 -10.49 -0.75
N ARG A 157 -1.45 -11.17 0.31
CA ARG A 157 -1.17 -12.61 0.53
C ARG A 157 -1.62 -13.46 -0.65
N ARG A 158 -2.82 -13.25 -1.17
CA ARG A 158 -3.35 -13.99 -2.33
C ARG A 158 -2.46 -13.85 -3.56
N HIS A 159 -1.96 -12.64 -3.82
CA HIS A 159 -1.04 -12.41 -4.94
C HIS A 159 0.31 -13.08 -4.74
N LEU A 160 0.83 -13.07 -3.52
CA LEU A 160 2.07 -13.77 -3.22
C LEU A 160 1.91 -15.29 -3.35
N ASP A 161 0.80 -15.87 -2.87
CA ASP A 161 0.54 -17.31 -3.01
C ASP A 161 0.48 -17.75 -4.48
N ALA A 162 -0.08 -16.91 -5.36
CA ALA A 162 -0.20 -17.17 -6.78
C ALA A 162 1.08 -16.88 -7.60
N ALA A 163 2.07 -16.20 -7.00
CA ALA A 163 3.32 -15.89 -7.68
C ALA A 163 4.20 -17.15 -7.82
N PRO A 164 4.87 -17.36 -8.98
CA PRO A 164 5.79 -18.49 -9.16
C PRO A 164 6.89 -18.47 -8.08
N LYS A 165 7.25 -19.66 -7.57
CA LYS A 165 8.42 -19.81 -6.72
C LYS A 165 9.67 -19.60 -7.57
N GLY A 166 10.57 -18.69 -7.15
CA GLY A 166 11.88 -18.54 -7.77
C GLY A 166 12.07 -17.39 -8.76
N GLN A 167 11.17 -16.42 -8.80
CA GLN A 167 11.49 -15.13 -9.41
C GLN A 167 12.30 -14.30 -8.42
N ASP A 168 13.61 -14.44 -8.54
CA ASP A 168 14.60 -13.61 -7.86
C ASP A 168 14.41 -12.16 -8.32
N GLY A 169 13.59 -11.40 -7.56
CA GLY A 169 13.07 -10.08 -7.92
C GLY A 169 14.10 -8.95 -7.88
N ARG A 170 15.39 -9.23 -7.89
CA ARG A 170 16.44 -8.20 -7.82
C ARG A 170 16.83 -7.65 -9.18
N LYS A 171 15.87 -7.11 -9.93
CA LYS A 171 16.15 -6.11 -10.96
C LYS A 171 15.12 -5.00 -10.83
N TYR A 172 15.48 -3.95 -10.09
CA TYR A 172 14.77 -2.70 -10.19
C TYR A 172 14.88 -2.22 -11.64
N PRO A 173 13.77 -1.93 -12.33
CA PRO A 173 13.87 -1.18 -13.57
C PRO A 173 14.46 0.18 -13.23
N GLU A 174 15.59 0.51 -13.84
CA GLU A 174 16.07 1.89 -13.87
C GLU A 174 14.94 2.71 -14.48
N ASN A 175 14.46 3.71 -13.75
CA ASN A 175 13.53 4.67 -14.32
C ASN A 175 14.37 5.69 -15.11
N PRO A 176 14.32 5.68 -16.47
CA PRO A 176 15.15 6.56 -17.27
C PRO A 176 14.83 8.05 -17.11
N ASP A 177 13.71 8.41 -16.45
CA ASP A 177 13.20 9.79 -16.39
C ASP A 177 13.27 10.44 -14.99
N GLN A 178 13.95 9.82 -14.01
CA GLN A 178 14.12 10.46 -12.69
C GLN A 178 15.59 10.68 -12.36
N GLU A 179 16.06 11.90 -12.64
CA GLU A 179 17.17 12.49 -11.89
C GLU A 179 16.78 12.50 -10.39
N ALA A 180 17.65 11.96 -9.56
CA ALA A 180 17.42 11.84 -8.12
C ALA A 180 17.19 13.25 -7.51
N PRO A 181 16.03 13.55 -6.90
CA PRO A 181 15.72 14.90 -6.39
C PRO A 181 16.51 15.29 -5.14
N TYR A 182 17.53 14.52 -4.74
CA TYR A 182 18.31 14.75 -3.53
C TYR A 182 19.81 14.97 -3.73
N SER A 183 20.28 15.21 -4.97
CA SER A 183 21.70 15.54 -5.21
C SER A 183 22.10 16.97 -4.78
N SER A 184 21.18 17.77 -4.25
CA SER A 184 21.42 19.17 -3.87
C SER A 184 21.39 19.47 -2.36
N LEU A 185 21.36 18.46 -1.48
CA LEU A 185 21.62 18.67 -0.05
C LEU A 185 23.11 18.43 0.26
N GLY A 186 23.95 19.11 -0.53
CA GLY A 186 25.34 19.28 -0.23
C GLY A 186 25.54 20.37 0.81
N GLU A 187 26.28 20.02 1.86
CA GLU A 187 27.17 20.86 2.65
C GLU A 187 26.66 22.26 3.07
N ARG A 188 26.04 22.33 4.27
CA ARG A 188 26.24 23.49 5.17
C ARG A 188 26.31 23.03 6.63
#